data_a625dd01117138dd5cd5a0eee956301b
#
_entry.id   a625dd01117138dd5cd5a0eee956301b
#
_cell.length_a   1.000
_cell.length_b   1.000
_cell.length_c   1.000
_cell.angle_alpha   90.00
_cell.angle_beta   90.00
_cell.angle_gamma   90.00
#
_symmetry.space_group_name_H-M   'P 1'
#
loop_
_entity.id
_entity.type
_entity.pdbx_description
1 polymer ?
#
loop_
_entity_poly.entity_id
_entity_poly.type
_entity_poly.pdbx_seq_one_letter_code
_entity_poly.pdbx_strand_id
1 'polypeptide(L)'
;MIPADVLAKLPEAPKAKALLIDGLAADGLDVARGAQARINQIRDAADPNAERLRLARDAGAHRHEELSGLVNAIVAFVRSVPDTHALEPVPPAKASGGDPATALVVVRKAIAETVIELSRIRSAPPPRAEVRKGLAEYVARLVKQGKPRLVVERGKPFDVRFEDRAKDFGVHEGYLAAVLAWADPERFTERLEALVAEIDDKGAIPTADQQRRIAALEAELLKLGFEEEAIIEAAFAAGVDLLRRGRADPRAVLGVAVAEMKPMAAAAE
;
A
#
# COMPACT_ATOMS: atom_id res chain seq x y z
N MET A 1 5.68 -19.98 7.66
CA MET A 1 6.29 -20.87 6.64
C MET A 1 5.82 -20.44 5.26
N ILE A 2 6.73 -20.22 4.34
CA ILE A 2 6.43 -19.77 2.96
C ILE A 2 5.90 -20.97 2.15
N PRO A 3 4.74 -20.85 1.48
CA PRO A 3 4.14 -21.91 0.67
C PRO A 3 5.00 -22.30 -0.55
N ALA A 4 4.92 -23.57 -0.96
CA ALA A 4 5.72 -24.10 -2.07
C ALA A 4 5.39 -23.43 -3.42
N ASP A 5 4.13 -23.07 -3.66
CA ASP A 5 3.67 -22.31 -4.84
C ASP A 5 4.34 -20.94 -4.98
N VAL A 6 4.58 -20.28 -3.84
CA VAL A 6 5.28 -18.99 -3.77
C VAL A 6 6.77 -19.16 -4.06
N LEU A 7 7.39 -20.18 -3.45
CA LEU A 7 8.82 -20.49 -3.66
C LEU A 7 9.13 -20.87 -5.11
N ALA A 8 8.19 -21.52 -5.80
CA ALA A 8 8.34 -21.91 -7.20
C ALA A 8 8.39 -20.72 -8.18
N LYS A 9 7.80 -19.57 -7.81
CA LYS A 9 7.82 -18.34 -8.62
C LYS A 9 9.08 -17.50 -8.41
N LEU A 10 9.89 -17.80 -7.40
CA LEU A 10 11.09 -17.04 -7.07
C LEU A 10 12.34 -17.61 -7.75
N PRO A 11 13.22 -16.76 -8.29
CA PRO A 11 14.57 -17.16 -8.68
C PRO A 11 15.35 -17.71 -7.48
N GLU A 12 16.41 -18.51 -7.72
CA GLU A 12 17.11 -19.25 -6.67
C GLU A 12 17.66 -18.36 -5.54
N ALA A 13 18.32 -17.24 -5.85
CA ALA A 13 18.86 -16.36 -4.82
C ALA A 13 17.77 -15.67 -3.96
N PRO A 14 16.71 -15.03 -4.55
CA PRO A 14 15.54 -14.55 -3.81
C PRO A 14 14.83 -15.64 -2.99
N LYS A 15 14.75 -16.87 -3.52
CA LYS A 15 14.15 -18.01 -2.83
C LYS A 15 14.96 -18.40 -1.58
N ALA A 16 16.27 -18.51 -1.71
CA ALA A 16 17.15 -18.81 -0.57
C ALA A 16 17.03 -17.72 0.52
N LYS A 17 16.95 -16.46 0.12
CA LYS A 17 16.78 -15.32 1.02
C LYS A 17 15.42 -15.35 1.72
N ALA A 18 14.35 -15.64 1.00
CA ALA A 18 13.00 -15.78 1.58
C ALA A 18 12.97 -16.88 2.65
N LEU A 19 13.57 -18.04 2.36
CA LEU A 19 13.70 -19.14 3.33
C LEU A 19 14.55 -18.78 4.55
N LEU A 20 15.63 -18.02 4.37
CA LEU A 20 16.42 -17.50 5.49
C LEU A 20 15.58 -16.60 6.41
N ILE A 21 14.80 -15.69 5.85
CA ILE A 21 13.94 -14.78 6.63
C ILE A 21 12.87 -15.58 7.39
N ASP A 22 12.26 -16.58 6.76
CA ASP A 22 11.27 -17.47 7.41
C ASP A 22 11.89 -18.26 8.57
N GLY A 23 13.12 -18.78 8.40
CA GLY A 23 13.88 -19.42 9.47
C GLY A 23 14.18 -18.48 10.62
N LEU A 24 14.67 -17.27 10.35
CA LEU A 24 14.95 -16.27 11.37
C LEU A 24 13.69 -15.82 12.14
N ALA A 25 12.53 -15.83 11.51
CA ALA A 25 11.25 -15.57 12.17
C ALA A 25 10.89 -16.70 13.15
N ALA A 26 11.11 -17.96 12.76
CA ALA A 26 10.90 -19.12 13.63
C ALA A 26 11.85 -19.10 14.82
N ASP A 27 13.14 -18.82 14.62
CA ASP A 27 14.15 -18.71 15.67
C ASP A 27 13.77 -17.64 16.71
N GLY A 28 13.25 -16.49 16.28
CA GLY A 28 12.74 -15.45 17.17
C GLY A 28 11.63 -15.95 18.09
N LEU A 29 10.70 -16.74 17.57
CA LEU A 29 9.62 -17.34 18.32
C LEU A 29 10.15 -18.38 19.35
N ASP A 30 11.10 -19.19 18.96
CA ASP A 30 11.68 -20.21 19.83
C ASP A 30 12.48 -19.58 20.98
N VAL A 31 13.21 -18.49 20.72
CA VAL A 31 13.86 -17.67 21.77
C VAL A 31 12.84 -17.13 22.76
N ALA A 32 11.73 -16.55 22.26
CA ALA A 32 10.69 -16.00 23.12
C ALA A 32 10.03 -17.09 23.98
N ARG A 33 9.69 -18.23 23.40
CA ARG A 33 9.09 -19.39 24.13
C ARG A 33 10.04 -19.98 25.16
N GLY A 34 11.30 -20.16 24.80
CA GLY A 34 12.32 -20.67 25.70
C GLY A 34 12.57 -19.74 26.91
N ALA A 35 12.62 -18.44 26.68
CA ALA A 35 12.74 -17.45 27.75
C ALA A 35 11.48 -17.46 28.64
N GLN A 36 10.26 -17.52 28.10
CA GLN A 36 9.03 -17.60 28.85
C GLN A 36 8.95 -18.88 29.71
N ALA A 37 9.36 -20.02 29.17
CA ALA A 37 9.39 -21.28 29.91
C ALA A 37 10.32 -21.20 31.14
N ARG A 38 11.50 -20.55 30.98
CA ARG A 38 12.45 -20.33 32.09
C ARG A 38 11.91 -19.34 33.12
N ILE A 39 11.24 -18.25 32.69
CA ILE A 39 10.58 -17.29 33.60
C ILE A 39 9.56 -18.02 34.49
N ASN A 40 8.78 -18.92 33.92
CA ASN A 40 7.77 -19.69 34.66
C ASN A 40 8.35 -20.62 35.72
N GLN A 41 9.64 -20.95 35.64
CA GLN A 41 10.37 -21.77 36.62
C GLN A 41 10.97 -20.94 37.79
N ILE A 42 11.08 -19.63 37.62
CA ILE A 42 11.62 -18.74 38.67
C ILE A 42 10.52 -18.54 39.73
N ARG A 43 10.88 -18.89 40.97
CA ARG A 43 9.97 -18.75 42.15
C ARG A 43 10.08 -17.37 42.81
N ASP A 44 11.21 -16.71 42.68
CA ASP A 44 11.48 -15.39 43.25
C ASP A 44 11.36 -14.32 42.14
N ALA A 45 10.41 -13.41 42.30
CA ALA A 45 10.22 -12.31 41.36
C ALA A 45 11.37 -11.29 41.35
N ALA A 46 12.21 -11.29 42.39
CA ALA A 46 13.38 -10.42 42.50
C ALA A 46 14.64 -11.06 41.92
N ASP A 47 14.58 -12.27 41.33
CA ASP A 47 15.73 -12.90 40.69
C ASP A 47 16.25 -12.01 39.53
N PRO A 48 17.54 -11.57 39.56
CA PRO A 48 18.12 -10.77 38.49
C PRO A 48 18.08 -11.44 37.10
N ASN A 49 18.01 -12.78 37.05
CA ASN A 49 17.84 -13.51 35.80
C ASN A 49 16.43 -13.33 35.19
N ALA A 50 15.41 -13.05 36.00
CA ALA A 50 14.05 -12.85 35.52
C ALA A 50 13.98 -11.64 34.55
N GLU A 51 14.63 -10.55 34.90
CA GLU A 51 14.66 -9.36 34.04
C GLU A 51 15.40 -9.63 32.73
N ARG A 52 16.55 -10.28 32.76
CA ARG A 52 17.28 -10.68 31.53
C ARG A 52 16.46 -11.60 30.65
N LEU A 53 15.72 -12.53 31.22
CA LEU A 53 14.85 -13.43 30.47
C LEU A 53 13.63 -12.70 29.87
N ARG A 54 13.05 -11.72 30.58
CA ARG A 54 11.99 -10.86 30.03
C ARG A 54 12.48 -10.08 28.81
N LEU A 55 13.65 -9.45 28.90
CA LEU A 55 14.26 -8.74 27.76
C LEU A 55 14.50 -9.68 26.58
N ALA A 56 15.01 -10.89 26.82
CA ALA A 56 15.23 -11.89 25.77
C ALA A 56 13.90 -12.34 25.13
N ARG A 57 12.87 -12.57 25.95
CA ARG A 57 11.53 -12.91 25.46
C ARG A 57 10.96 -11.80 24.56
N ASP A 58 11.03 -10.56 25.05
CA ASP A 58 10.44 -9.41 24.34
C ASP A 58 11.20 -9.12 23.03
N ALA A 59 12.53 -9.24 23.04
CA ALA A 59 13.34 -9.13 21.84
C ALA A 59 13.04 -10.25 20.83
N GLY A 60 12.90 -11.50 21.30
CA GLY A 60 12.53 -12.63 20.45
C GLY A 60 11.13 -12.50 19.86
N ALA A 61 10.16 -12.05 20.68
CA ALA A 61 8.79 -11.81 20.23
C ALA A 61 8.71 -10.69 19.19
N HIS A 62 9.40 -9.57 19.42
CA HIS A 62 9.48 -8.46 18.48
C HIS A 62 10.12 -8.89 17.15
N ARG A 63 11.22 -9.63 17.21
CA ARG A 63 11.88 -10.19 16.02
C ARG A 63 10.92 -11.09 15.22
N HIS A 64 10.21 -11.98 15.90
CA HIS A 64 9.23 -12.86 15.28
C HIS A 64 8.11 -12.07 14.60
N GLU A 65 7.56 -11.06 15.27
CA GLU A 65 6.48 -10.21 14.75
C GLU A 65 6.90 -9.49 13.46
N GLU A 66 8.05 -8.80 13.50
CA GLU A 66 8.58 -8.07 12.35
C GLU A 66 8.85 -9.00 11.16
N LEU A 67 9.58 -10.10 11.38
CA LEU A 67 9.94 -11.01 10.30
C LEU A 67 8.75 -11.81 9.77
N SER A 68 7.78 -12.17 10.62
CA SER A 68 6.54 -12.81 10.16
C SER A 68 5.68 -11.86 9.35
N GLY A 69 5.61 -10.58 9.72
CA GLY A 69 4.99 -9.53 8.91
C GLY A 69 5.63 -9.43 7.52
N LEU A 70 6.96 -9.45 7.46
CA LEU A 70 7.71 -9.43 6.21
C LEU A 70 7.48 -10.68 5.36
N VAL A 71 7.48 -11.87 5.96
CA VAL A 71 7.17 -13.15 5.27
C VAL A 71 5.77 -13.09 4.65
N ASN A 72 4.77 -12.60 5.39
CA ASN A 72 3.42 -12.44 4.87
C ASN A 72 3.36 -11.44 3.70
N ALA A 73 4.10 -10.34 3.78
CA ALA A 73 4.20 -9.35 2.70
C ALA A 73 4.86 -9.96 1.45
N ILE A 74 5.92 -10.75 1.61
CA ILE A 74 6.56 -11.49 0.52
C ILE A 74 5.57 -12.44 -0.15
N VAL A 75 4.84 -13.25 0.62
CA VAL A 75 3.83 -14.19 0.10
C VAL A 75 2.74 -13.44 -0.68
N ALA A 76 2.22 -12.36 -0.12
CA ALA A 76 1.19 -11.54 -0.77
C ALA A 76 1.72 -10.92 -2.07
N PHE A 77 2.93 -10.37 -2.06
CA PHE A 77 3.58 -9.79 -3.24
C PHE A 77 3.74 -10.83 -4.35
N VAL A 78 4.35 -11.99 -4.07
CA VAL A 78 4.60 -13.02 -5.10
C VAL A 78 3.29 -13.55 -5.69
N ARG A 79 2.25 -13.69 -4.87
CA ARG A 79 0.91 -14.10 -5.35
C ARG A 79 0.22 -13.02 -6.18
N SER A 80 0.52 -11.75 -5.95
CA SER A 80 -0.04 -10.64 -6.72
C SER A 80 0.59 -10.47 -8.09
N VAL A 81 1.75 -11.08 -8.34
CA VAL A 81 2.42 -11.04 -9.64
C VAL A 81 1.62 -11.88 -10.66
N PRO A 82 1.11 -11.27 -11.74
CA PRO A 82 0.36 -11.99 -12.76
C PRO A 82 1.21 -13.07 -13.42
N ASP A 83 0.59 -14.16 -13.89
CA ASP A 83 1.31 -15.27 -14.56
C ASP A 83 1.94 -14.84 -15.91
N THR A 84 1.59 -13.67 -16.42
CA THR A 84 2.21 -13.03 -17.60
C THR A 84 3.51 -12.29 -17.28
N HIS A 85 3.90 -12.23 -16.00
CA HIS A 85 5.10 -11.53 -15.53
C HIS A 85 6.03 -12.50 -14.81
N ALA A 86 7.32 -12.21 -14.88
CA ALA A 86 8.36 -12.93 -14.17
C ALA A 86 9.02 -12.03 -13.11
N LEU A 87 9.59 -12.66 -12.08
CA LEU A 87 10.42 -11.98 -11.10
C LEU A 87 11.88 -12.09 -11.55
N GLU A 88 12.49 -10.96 -11.91
CA GLU A 88 13.88 -10.92 -12.35
C GLU A 88 14.77 -10.39 -11.22
N PRO A 89 15.94 -11.00 -10.96
CA PRO A 89 16.90 -10.49 -9.99
C PRO A 89 17.40 -9.09 -10.39
N VAL A 90 17.44 -8.19 -9.41
CA VAL A 90 18.03 -6.86 -9.55
C VAL A 90 19.45 -6.89 -8.98
N PRO A 91 20.44 -6.26 -9.65
CA PRO A 91 21.77 -6.13 -9.08
C PRO A 91 21.74 -5.51 -7.68
N PRO A 92 22.50 -6.03 -6.72
CA PRO A 92 22.51 -5.49 -5.37
C PRO A 92 22.95 -4.02 -5.36
N ALA A 93 22.26 -3.21 -4.58
CA ALA A 93 22.67 -1.84 -4.33
C ALA A 93 24.03 -1.84 -3.59
N LYS A 94 24.80 -0.76 -3.77
CA LYS A 94 26.04 -0.61 -3.01
C LYS A 94 25.71 -0.22 -1.58
N ALA A 95 26.20 -0.98 -0.62
CA ALA A 95 26.12 -0.57 0.77
C ALA A 95 26.94 0.71 0.98
N SER A 96 26.39 1.65 1.74
CA SER A 96 27.12 2.85 2.16
C SER A 96 28.30 2.41 3.04
N GLY A 97 29.48 2.94 2.79
CA GLY A 97 30.66 2.68 3.63
C GLY A 97 30.46 3.25 5.03
N GLY A 98 31.08 2.61 6.04
CA GLY A 98 31.03 3.03 7.44
C GLY A 98 30.38 1.99 8.36
N ASP A 99 30.02 2.42 9.59
CA ASP A 99 29.32 1.55 10.54
C ASP A 99 27.90 1.22 10.05
N PRO A 100 27.59 -0.07 9.85
CA PRO A 100 26.28 -0.47 9.29
C PRO A 100 25.10 -0.04 10.16
N ALA A 101 25.23 -0.01 11.48
CA ALA A 101 24.15 0.39 12.38
C ALA A 101 23.82 1.89 12.21
N THR A 102 24.84 2.73 12.12
CA THR A 102 24.67 4.17 11.86
C THR A 102 24.09 4.42 10.47
N ALA A 103 24.60 3.76 9.44
CA ALA A 103 24.09 3.87 8.08
C ALA A 103 22.60 3.46 7.99
N LEU A 104 22.21 2.38 8.68
CA LEU A 104 20.83 1.92 8.75
C LEU A 104 19.90 2.96 9.38
N VAL A 105 20.32 3.63 10.45
CA VAL A 105 19.54 4.69 11.09
C VAL A 105 19.29 5.85 10.11
N VAL A 106 20.30 6.25 9.35
CA VAL A 106 20.18 7.34 8.35
C VAL A 106 19.19 6.97 7.25
N VAL A 107 19.31 5.78 6.67
CA VAL A 107 18.41 5.32 5.60
C VAL A 107 16.97 5.18 6.11
N ARG A 108 16.76 4.62 7.30
CA ARG A 108 15.43 4.49 7.91
C ARG A 108 14.79 5.85 8.21
N LYS A 109 15.58 6.84 8.60
CA LYS A 109 15.10 8.21 8.76
C LYS A 109 14.62 8.78 7.43
N ALA A 110 15.40 8.63 6.37
CA ALA A 110 15.01 9.07 5.01
C ALA A 110 13.73 8.37 4.53
N ILE A 111 13.59 7.06 4.77
CA ILE A 111 12.36 6.32 4.47
C ILE A 111 11.17 6.90 5.23
N ALA A 112 11.30 7.16 6.52
CA ALA A 112 10.22 7.71 7.34
C ALA A 112 9.79 9.11 6.83
N GLU A 113 10.74 9.97 6.52
CA GLU A 113 10.48 11.31 5.95
C GLU A 113 9.76 11.21 4.59
N THR A 114 10.21 10.31 3.72
CA THR A 114 9.58 10.08 2.41
C THR A 114 8.15 9.51 2.55
N VAL A 115 7.90 8.63 3.51
CA VAL A 115 6.55 8.10 3.81
C VAL A 115 5.61 9.21 4.30
N ILE A 116 6.09 10.10 5.17
CA ILE A 116 5.32 11.26 5.65
C ILE A 116 4.96 12.18 4.46
N GLU A 117 5.94 12.49 3.61
CA GLU A 117 5.70 13.32 2.43
C GLU A 117 4.73 12.66 1.45
N LEU A 118 4.86 11.35 1.20
CA LEU A 118 3.93 10.59 0.37
C LEU A 118 2.50 10.65 0.91
N SER A 119 2.33 10.51 2.24
CA SER A 119 1.02 10.64 2.89
C SER A 119 0.46 12.04 2.71
N ARG A 120 1.29 13.08 2.87
CA ARG A 120 0.90 14.48 2.67
C ARG A 120 0.44 14.73 1.23
N ILE A 121 1.19 14.25 0.25
CA ILE A 121 0.83 14.40 -1.17
C ILE A 121 -0.45 13.65 -1.51
N ARG A 122 -0.64 12.42 -0.99
CA ARG A 122 -1.87 11.62 -1.23
C ARG A 122 -3.12 12.27 -0.65
N SER A 123 -3.00 12.95 0.48
CA SER A 123 -4.12 13.62 1.15
C SER A 123 -4.35 15.06 0.66
N ALA A 124 -3.48 15.60 -0.20
CA ALA A 124 -3.62 16.96 -0.71
C ALA A 124 -4.90 17.09 -1.55
N PRO A 125 -5.73 18.12 -1.30
CA PRO A 125 -6.95 18.36 -2.07
C PRO A 125 -6.62 18.81 -3.49
N PRO A 126 -7.53 18.56 -4.48
CA PRO A 126 -7.40 19.15 -5.80
C PRO A 126 -7.68 20.67 -5.75
N PRO A 127 -7.10 21.48 -6.68
CA PRO A 127 -7.40 22.90 -6.78
C PRO A 127 -8.88 23.16 -7.10
N ARG A 128 -9.42 24.29 -6.63
CA ARG A 128 -10.81 24.70 -6.93
C ARG A 128 -11.14 24.67 -8.42
N ALA A 129 -10.18 25.00 -9.28
CA ALA A 129 -10.39 24.96 -10.73
C ALA A 129 -10.73 23.54 -11.24
N GLU A 130 -10.05 22.52 -10.71
CA GLU A 130 -10.36 21.11 -11.05
C GLU A 130 -11.69 20.68 -10.44
N VAL A 131 -11.97 21.10 -9.20
CA VAL A 131 -13.26 20.82 -8.54
C VAL A 131 -14.42 21.42 -9.35
N ARG A 132 -14.28 22.66 -9.85
CA ARG A 132 -15.29 23.30 -10.71
C ARG A 132 -15.51 22.54 -12.02
N LYS A 133 -14.42 22.08 -12.66
CA LYS A 133 -14.56 21.27 -13.86
C LYS A 133 -15.32 19.96 -13.58
N GLY A 134 -14.96 19.26 -12.50
CA GLY A 134 -15.67 18.05 -12.07
C GLY A 134 -17.13 18.33 -11.69
N LEU A 135 -17.42 19.51 -11.10
CA LEU A 135 -18.78 19.95 -10.77
C LEU A 135 -19.64 20.08 -12.02
N ALA A 136 -19.14 20.73 -13.07
CA ALA A 136 -19.88 20.89 -14.33
C ALA A 136 -20.25 19.52 -14.95
N GLU A 137 -19.30 18.59 -14.97
CA GLU A 137 -19.53 17.22 -15.45
C GLU A 137 -20.55 16.46 -14.57
N TYR A 138 -20.46 16.64 -13.25
CA TYR A 138 -21.38 16.05 -12.28
C TYR A 138 -22.81 16.56 -12.49
N VAL A 139 -23.01 17.88 -12.60
CA VAL A 139 -24.33 18.49 -12.84
C VAL A 139 -24.90 18.03 -14.17
N ALA A 140 -24.11 18.04 -15.26
CA ALA A 140 -24.56 17.55 -16.57
C ALA A 140 -25.04 16.09 -16.51
N ARG A 141 -24.38 15.24 -15.74
CA ARG A 141 -24.80 13.86 -15.50
C ARG A 141 -26.10 13.78 -14.71
N LEU A 142 -26.25 14.56 -13.65
CA LEU A 142 -27.47 14.61 -12.83
C LEU A 142 -28.68 15.09 -13.66
N VAL A 143 -28.52 16.15 -14.45
CA VAL A 143 -29.57 16.67 -15.35
C VAL A 143 -30.06 15.56 -16.31
N LYS A 144 -29.13 14.78 -16.86
CA LYS A 144 -29.49 13.65 -17.73
C LYS A 144 -30.22 12.54 -16.97
N GLN A 145 -29.84 12.25 -15.75
CA GLN A 145 -30.43 11.22 -14.89
C GLN A 145 -31.81 11.62 -14.33
N GLY A 146 -32.00 12.91 -14.01
CA GLY A 146 -33.22 13.43 -13.43
C GLY A 146 -34.35 13.66 -14.46
N LYS A 147 -34.05 13.55 -15.78
CA LYS A 147 -35.02 13.79 -16.84
C LYS A 147 -36.15 12.74 -16.82
N PRO A 148 -37.43 13.16 -16.65
CA PRO A 148 -38.56 12.23 -16.66
C PRO A 148 -38.87 11.73 -18.07
N ARG A 149 -39.51 10.59 -18.12
CA ARG A 149 -40.08 10.03 -19.34
C ARG A 149 -41.56 10.36 -19.41
N LEU A 150 -41.99 10.93 -20.54
CA LEU A 150 -43.39 11.13 -20.83
C LEU A 150 -44.01 9.84 -21.40
N VAL A 151 -45.13 9.41 -20.83
CA VAL A 151 -45.89 8.27 -21.33
C VAL A 151 -47.21 8.83 -21.88
N VAL A 152 -47.37 8.77 -23.21
CA VAL A 152 -48.55 9.24 -23.90
C VAL A 152 -49.19 8.04 -24.62
N GLU A 153 -50.34 7.57 -24.12
CA GLU A 153 -51.09 6.48 -24.72
C GLU A 153 -52.48 6.98 -25.15
N ARG A 154 -52.94 6.57 -26.35
CA ARG A 154 -54.24 6.99 -26.89
C ARG A 154 -55.38 6.52 -25.97
N GLY A 155 -56.20 7.45 -25.49
CA GLY A 155 -57.32 7.14 -24.61
C GLY A 155 -56.97 6.99 -23.12
N LYS A 156 -55.73 7.24 -22.73
CA LYS A 156 -55.29 7.27 -21.33
C LYS A 156 -54.86 8.67 -20.90
N PRO A 157 -54.95 9.00 -19.62
CA PRO A 157 -54.38 10.24 -19.09
C PRO A 157 -52.89 10.34 -19.37
N PHE A 158 -52.42 11.56 -19.51
CA PHE A 158 -51.00 11.88 -19.58
C PHE A 158 -50.30 11.44 -18.30
N ASP A 159 -49.17 10.72 -18.42
CA ASP A 159 -48.36 10.23 -17.28
C ASP A 159 -46.92 10.68 -17.42
N VAL A 160 -46.30 11.11 -16.30
CA VAL A 160 -44.90 11.51 -16.20
C VAL A 160 -44.18 10.55 -15.27
N ARG A 161 -43.29 9.76 -15.83
CA ARG A 161 -42.53 8.78 -15.05
C ARG A 161 -41.10 9.24 -14.91
N PHE A 162 -40.67 9.38 -13.68
CA PHE A 162 -39.27 9.47 -13.34
C PHE A 162 -38.72 8.05 -13.27
N GLU A 163 -37.63 7.74 -13.98
CA GLU A 163 -37.00 6.42 -13.90
C GLU A 163 -36.46 6.19 -12.48
N ASP A 164 -37.16 5.37 -11.73
CA ASP A 164 -36.72 4.96 -10.39
C ASP A 164 -35.58 3.93 -10.53
N ARG A 165 -34.36 4.43 -10.66
CA ARG A 165 -33.15 3.61 -10.62
C ARG A 165 -32.71 3.27 -9.19
N ALA A 166 -33.55 3.58 -8.19
CA ALA A 166 -33.27 3.26 -6.80
C ALA A 166 -33.09 1.75 -6.55
N LYS A 167 -33.62 0.90 -7.43
CA LYS A 167 -33.44 -0.56 -7.35
C LYS A 167 -32.00 -1.02 -7.59
N ASP A 168 -31.20 -0.24 -8.35
CA ASP A 168 -29.85 -0.66 -8.73
C ASP A 168 -28.74 -0.14 -7.78
N PHE A 169 -29.02 0.90 -6.98
CA PHE A 169 -27.98 1.59 -6.20
C PHE A 169 -28.28 1.83 -4.71
N GLY A 170 -29.43 1.45 -4.20
CA GLY A 170 -29.70 1.45 -2.73
C GLY A 170 -29.64 2.81 -2.01
N VAL A 171 -29.57 3.94 -2.73
CA VAL A 171 -29.41 5.27 -2.13
C VAL A 171 -30.43 6.25 -2.71
N HIS A 172 -31.46 6.58 -1.92
CA HIS A 172 -32.48 7.58 -2.27
C HIS A 172 -31.95 9.02 -2.43
N GLU A 173 -30.78 9.34 -1.89
CA GLU A 173 -30.20 10.69 -1.89
C GLU A 173 -29.78 11.19 -3.28
N GLY A 174 -29.22 10.33 -4.12
CA GLY A 174 -28.80 10.69 -5.48
C GLY A 174 -29.95 11.04 -6.44
N TYR A 175 -31.12 10.47 -6.23
CA TYR A 175 -32.28 10.71 -7.07
C TYR A 175 -32.88 12.10 -6.88
N LEU A 176 -33.02 12.56 -5.64
CA LEU A 176 -33.52 13.92 -5.38
C LEU A 176 -32.59 14.98 -5.98
N ALA A 177 -31.27 14.80 -5.85
CA ALA A 177 -30.29 15.68 -6.46
C ALA A 177 -30.43 15.74 -8.00
N ALA A 178 -30.67 14.58 -8.66
CA ALA A 178 -30.87 14.51 -10.08
C ALA A 178 -32.16 15.24 -10.55
N VAL A 179 -33.25 15.09 -9.82
CA VAL A 179 -34.51 15.78 -10.12
C VAL A 179 -34.35 17.30 -9.92
N LEU A 180 -33.70 17.74 -8.85
CA LEU A 180 -33.44 19.16 -8.61
C LEU A 180 -32.52 19.75 -9.68
N ALA A 181 -31.46 19.05 -10.08
CA ALA A 181 -30.55 19.48 -11.12
C ALA A 181 -31.23 19.55 -12.49
N TRP A 182 -32.18 18.64 -12.80
CA TRP A 182 -32.98 18.68 -14.04
C TRP A 182 -33.99 19.82 -14.02
N ALA A 183 -34.64 20.06 -12.88
CA ALA A 183 -35.69 21.09 -12.75
C ALA A 183 -35.17 22.51 -12.89
N ASP A 184 -34.00 22.79 -12.30
CA ASP A 184 -33.33 24.10 -12.32
C ASP A 184 -31.80 23.90 -12.31
N PRO A 185 -31.17 23.59 -13.42
CA PRO A 185 -29.75 23.30 -13.50
C PRO A 185 -28.88 24.52 -13.19
N GLU A 186 -29.32 25.73 -13.53
CA GLU A 186 -28.57 26.95 -13.31
C GLU A 186 -28.46 27.24 -11.81
N ARG A 187 -29.59 27.30 -11.12
CA ARG A 187 -29.64 27.57 -9.69
C ARG A 187 -29.00 26.45 -8.86
N PHE A 188 -29.11 25.19 -9.32
CA PHE A 188 -28.42 24.06 -8.69
C PHE A 188 -26.90 24.22 -8.79
N THR A 189 -26.41 24.60 -9.98
CA THR A 189 -24.98 24.85 -10.23
C THR A 189 -24.47 26.02 -9.39
N GLU A 190 -25.17 27.17 -9.39
CA GLU A 190 -24.78 28.34 -8.59
C GLU A 190 -24.61 28.01 -7.10
N ARG A 191 -25.52 27.23 -6.54
CA ARG A 191 -25.43 26.82 -5.13
C ARG A 191 -24.25 25.93 -4.87
N LEU A 192 -23.94 24.99 -5.75
CA LEU A 192 -22.77 24.13 -5.62
C LEU A 192 -21.46 24.91 -5.84
N GLU A 193 -21.43 25.88 -6.77
CA GLU A 193 -20.29 26.77 -6.96
C GLU A 193 -20.01 27.63 -5.73
N ALA A 194 -21.05 28.08 -5.02
CA ALA A 194 -20.89 28.78 -3.77
C ALA A 194 -20.16 27.90 -2.71
N LEU A 195 -20.52 26.62 -2.61
CA LEU A 195 -19.83 25.68 -1.73
C LEU A 195 -18.38 25.43 -2.17
N VAL A 196 -18.11 25.34 -3.48
CA VAL A 196 -16.75 25.20 -4.00
C VAL A 196 -15.92 26.47 -3.69
N ALA A 197 -16.53 27.65 -3.66
CA ALA A 197 -15.83 28.88 -3.30
C ALA A 197 -15.36 28.92 -1.83
N GLU A 198 -15.99 28.15 -0.95
CA GLU A 198 -15.61 28.01 0.45
C GLU A 198 -14.43 27.04 0.68
N ILE A 199 -14.09 26.22 -0.31
CA ILE A 199 -12.97 25.27 -0.19
C ILE A 199 -11.66 26.04 -0.09
N ASP A 200 -10.82 25.70 0.89
CA ASP A 200 -9.48 26.26 1.00
C ASP A 200 -8.55 25.63 -0.05
N ASP A 201 -7.92 26.45 -0.89
CA ASP A 201 -6.92 26.04 -1.88
C ASP A 201 -5.51 25.88 -1.29
N LYS A 202 -5.35 26.16 0.01
CA LYS A 202 -4.04 26.05 0.66
C LYS A 202 -3.55 24.61 0.66
N GLY A 203 -2.42 24.40 0.00
CA GLY A 203 -1.84 23.05 -0.14
C GLY A 203 -2.49 22.18 -1.23
N ALA A 204 -3.40 22.73 -2.04
CA ALA A 204 -3.99 22.03 -3.16
C ALA A 204 -2.94 21.68 -4.23
N ILE A 205 -3.05 20.48 -4.78
CA ILE A 205 -2.12 19.96 -5.79
C ILE A 205 -2.93 19.48 -7.00
N PRO A 206 -2.62 19.94 -8.22
CA PRO A 206 -3.25 19.42 -9.43
C PRO A 206 -3.12 17.89 -9.54
N THR A 207 -4.20 17.22 -9.95
CA THR A 207 -4.27 15.76 -9.98
C THR A 207 -3.11 15.13 -10.79
N ALA A 208 -2.75 15.72 -11.93
CA ALA A 208 -1.62 15.24 -12.72
C ALA A 208 -0.26 15.41 -12.01
N ASP A 209 -0.09 16.49 -11.26
CA ASP A 209 1.12 16.75 -10.48
C ASP A 209 1.18 15.85 -9.25
N GLN A 210 0.04 15.60 -8.62
CA GLN A 210 -0.08 14.67 -7.50
C GLN A 210 0.36 13.27 -7.92
N GLN A 211 -0.16 12.76 -9.04
CA GLN A 211 0.21 11.44 -9.57
C GLN A 211 1.71 11.33 -9.88
N ARG A 212 2.29 12.36 -10.52
CA ARG A 212 3.73 12.40 -10.81
C ARG A 212 4.59 12.38 -9.54
N ARG A 213 4.19 13.17 -8.52
CA ARG A 213 4.91 13.23 -7.24
C ARG A 213 4.78 11.92 -6.47
N ILE A 214 3.61 11.30 -6.45
CA ILE A 214 3.39 9.98 -5.84
C ILE A 214 4.32 8.96 -6.49
N ALA A 215 4.33 8.86 -7.82
CA ALA A 215 5.19 7.91 -8.53
C ALA A 215 6.69 8.14 -8.26
N ALA A 216 7.13 9.39 -8.18
CA ALA A 216 8.51 9.74 -7.85
C ALA A 216 8.89 9.33 -6.41
N LEU A 217 8.01 9.60 -5.43
CA LEU A 217 8.23 9.23 -4.03
C LEU A 217 8.19 7.70 -3.82
N GLU A 218 7.31 6.98 -4.53
CA GLU A 218 7.28 5.52 -4.49
C GLU A 218 8.55 4.90 -5.09
N ALA A 219 9.08 5.47 -6.18
CA ALA A 219 10.36 5.05 -6.75
C ALA A 219 11.53 5.32 -5.79
N GLU A 220 11.53 6.48 -5.11
CA GLU A 220 12.54 6.81 -4.10
C GLU A 220 12.46 5.89 -2.88
N LEU A 221 11.25 5.56 -2.40
CA LEU A 221 11.06 4.59 -1.31
C LEU A 221 11.60 3.21 -1.69
N LEU A 222 11.36 2.77 -2.92
CA LEU A 222 11.90 1.50 -3.39
C LEU A 222 13.43 1.52 -3.44
N LYS A 223 14.03 2.60 -3.94
CA LYS A 223 15.48 2.79 -3.97
C LYS A 223 16.08 2.76 -2.56
N LEU A 224 15.51 3.53 -1.61
CA LEU A 224 15.91 3.51 -0.21
C LEU A 224 15.75 2.13 0.42
N GLY A 225 14.73 1.37 0.02
CA GLY A 225 14.54 -0.01 0.43
C GLY A 225 15.68 -0.93 -0.03
N PHE A 226 16.15 -0.79 -1.27
CA PHE A 226 17.33 -1.53 -1.76
C PHE A 226 18.61 -1.13 -1.02
N GLU A 227 18.78 0.15 -0.69
CA GLU A 227 19.92 0.63 0.10
C GLU A 227 19.88 0.07 1.53
N GLU A 228 18.70 0.07 2.18
CA GLU A 228 18.50 -0.55 3.50
C GLU A 228 18.89 -2.02 3.48
N GLU A 229 18.41 -2.77 2.50
CA GLU A 229 18.70 -4.20 2.42
C GLU A 229 20.17 -4.49 2.15
N ALA A 230 20.83 -3.70 1.30
CA ALA A 230 22.28 -3.84 1.06
C ALA A 230 23.10 -3.62 2.35
N ILE A 231 22.70 -2.68 3.20
CA ILE A 231 23.35 -2.47 4.52
C ILE A 231 23.13 -3.69 5.42
N ILE A 232 21.91 -4.22 5.47
CA ILE A 232 21.57 -5.38 6.31
C ILE A 232 22.33 -6.62 5.84
N GLU A 233 22.44 -6.86 4.53
CA GLU A 233 23.21 -7.98 3.98
C GLU A 233 24.71 -7.85 4.27
N ALA A 234 25.28 -6.66 4.11
CA ALA A 234 26.67 -6.41 4.41
C ALA A 234 26.96 -6.60 5.91
N ALA A 235 26.07 -6.15 6.79
CA ALA A 235 26.18 -6.37 8.24
C ALA A 235 26.09 -7.86 8.58
N PHE A 236 25.15 -8.58 8.00
CA PHE A 236 24.97 -10.03 8.21
C PHE A 236 26.22 -10.81 7.76
N ALA A 237 26.80 -10.47 6.60
CA ALA A 237 28.06 -11.06 6.14
C ALA A 237 29.24 -10.78 7.08
N ALA A 238 29.21 -9.66 7.81
CA ALA A 238 30.18 -9.32 8.85
C ALA A 238 29.85 -9.91 10.24
N GLY A 239 28.81 -10.75 10.35
CA GLY A 239 28.38 -11.36 11.62
C GLY A 239 27.55 -10.44 12.52
N VAL A 240 27.09 -9.29 12.00
CA VAL A 240 26.23 -8.35 12.72
C VAL A 240 24.78 -8.54 12.30
N ASP A 241 23.94 -8.93 13.24
CA ASP A 241 22.51 -9.17 12.97
C ASP A 241 21.70 -7.88 13.14
N LEU A 242 21.29 -7.30 12.04
CA LEU A 242 20.40 -6.12 12.00
C LEU A 242 18.99 -6.54 11.61
N LEU A 243 18.01 -6.17 12.44
CA LEU A 243 16.61 -6.55 12.23
C LEU A 243 16.02 -5.85 11.00
N ARG A 244 15.39 -6.62 10.12
CA ARG A 244 14.57 -6.11 9.01
C ARG A 244 13.23 -5.61 9.52
N ARG A 245 12.71 -4.54 8.90
CA ARG A 245 11.36 -4.03 9.21
C ARG A 245 10.30 -4.95 8.60
N GLY A 246 9.24 -5.24 9.36
CA GLY A 246 8.12 -6.07 8.89
C GLY A 246 7.33 -5.47 7.72
N ARG A 247 7.44 -4.14 7.54
CA ARG A 247 6.81 -3.39 6.44
C ARG A 247 7.78 -2.98 5.34
N ALA A 248 8.95 -3.62 5.25
CA ALA A 248 9.87 -3.39 4.14
C ALA A 248 9.24 -3.85 2.81
N ASP A 249 9.57 -3.16 1.71
CA ASP A 249 9.08 -3.55 0.38
C ASP A 249 9.64 -4.92 -0.02
N PRO A 250 8.80 -5.93 -0.29
CA PRO A 250 9.25 -7.27 -0.66
C PRO A 250 10.19 -7.30 -1.88
N ARG A 251 10.02 -6.37 -2.83
CA ARG A 251 10.89 -6.25 -4.01
C ARG A 251 12.32 -5.92 -3.61
N ALA A 252 12.46 -4.95 -2.71
CA ALA A 252 13.76 -4.53 -2.21
C ALA A 252 14.42 -5.63 -1.38
N VAL A 253 13.66 -6.25 -0.48
CA VAL A 253 14.14 -7.34 0.37
C VAL A 253 14.59 -8.55 -0.44
N LEU A 254 13.80 -8.95 -1.43
CA LEU A 254 14.14 -10.09 -2.29
C LEU A 254 15.17 -9.74 -3.37
N GLY A 255 15.40 -8.47 -3.65
CA GLY A 255 16.26 -8.05 -4.76
C GLY A 255 15.68 -8.40 -6.12
N VAL A 256 14.36 -8.15 -6.31
CA VAL A 256 13.66 -8.51 -7.56
C VAL A 256 12.90 -7.33 -8.16
N ALA A 257 12.74 -7.36 -9.49
CA ALA A 257 11.82 -6.54 -10.24
C ALA A 257 10.78 -7.42 -10.94
N VAL A 258 9.59 -6.84 -11.19
CA VAL A 258 8.55 -7.50 -11.98
C VAL A 258 8.74 -7.12 -13.44
N ALA A 259 8.97 -8.10 -14.32
CA ALA A 259 9.13 -7.91 -15.76
C ALA A 259 8.04 -8.66 -16.53
N GLU A 260 7.54 -8.08 -17.62
CA GLU A 260 6.64 -8.79 -18.53
C GLU A 260 7.38 -9.95 -19.22
N MET A 261 6.80 -11.13 -19.17
CA MET A 261 7.34 -12.26 -19.92
C MET A 261 7.15 -12.00 -21.42
N LYS A 262 8.26 -11.91 -22.16
CA LYS A 262 8.18 -11.87 -23.62
C LYS A 262 7.45 -13.14 -24.10
N PRO A 263 6.41 -13.02 -24.96
CA PRO A 263 5.79 -14.20 -25.54
C PRO A 263 6.89 -15.04 -26.20
N MET A 264 7.02 -16.27 -25.78
CA MET A 264 7.90 -17.23 -26.44
C MET A 264 7.49 -17.27 -27.91
N ALA A 265 8.35 -16.78 -28.81
CA ALA A 265 8.13 -16.94 -30.23
C ALA A 265 7.86 -18.42 -30.47
N ALA A 266 6.65 -18.73 -30.95
CA ALA A 266 6.32 -20.11 -31.33
C ALA A 266 7.43 -20.57 -32.27
N ALA A 267 8.16 -21.60 -31.84
CA ALA A 267 9.13 -22.24 -32.71
C ALA A 267 8.37 -22.69 -33.96
N ALA A 268 8.63 -22.04 -35.08
CA ALA A 268 8.12 -22.43 -36.36
C ALA A 268 8.76 -23.79 -36.64
N GLU A 269 7.93 -24.86 -36.56
CA GLU A 269 8.20 -26.15 -37.17
C GLU A 269 8.15 -26.09 -38.69
#